data_b2a4ac36740aa86db85ab4a8ca50fe9d
#
_entry.id   b2a4ac36740aa86db85ab4a8ca50fe9d
#
_cell.length_a   1.000
_cell.length_b   1.000
_cell.length_c   1.000
_cell.angle_alpha   90.00
_cell.angle_beta   90.00
_cell.angle_gamma   90.00
#
_symmetry.space_group_name_H-M   'P 1'
#
loop_
_entity.id
_entity.type
_entity.pdbx_description
1 polymer ?
#
loop_
_entity_poly.entity_id
_entity_poly.type
_entity_poly.pdbx_seq_one_letter_code
_entity_poly.pdbx_strand_id
1 'polypeptide(L)'
;IFESKEGRKVVLAKVVIDATGDASVFAAAGAETVCGENYLGYYGHVYDKETIDAFIQTGNMTKMRKWLVAGVNLFMEEATESKRSVSGVTAKEITDFVLEGRNRFFNKIKDKDPNSRDVSMIPFMPQFRTIRRIVGEEDFCAIDGQRFDSSIGSCGDFRSNHKGKHYHVPFTAQYNKNFPNLVAAGRIISAQEGDGWEVARVIPICALTGQAAGIAASMSLNSKTRPAFLIKLTENAKLVHWRKLSLILS
;
A
#
# COMPACT_ATOMS: atom_id res chain seq x y z
N ILE A 1 20.84 -9.00 -3.72
CA ILE A 1 21.05 -10.24 -2.96
C ILE A 1 19.71 -10.64 -2.38
N PHE A 2 19.38 -11.93 -2.43
CA PHE A 2 18.16 -12.49 -1.84
C PHE A 2 18.43 -13.88 -1.30
N GLU A 3 17.63 -14.29 -0.33
CA GLU A 3 17.67 -15.64 0.21
C GLU A 3 16.73 -16.56 -0.58
N SER A 4 17.16 -17.77 -0.85
CA SER A 4 16.38 -18.82 -1.50
C SER A 4 16.52 -20.14 -0.75
N LYS A 5 15.72 -21.14 -1.10
CA LYS A 5 15.89 -22.51 -0.53
C LYS A 5 17.27 -23.14 -0.80
N GLU A 6 17.96 -22.64 -1.81
CA GLU A 6 19.32 -23.08 -2.19
C GLU A 6 20.41 -22.15 -1.61
N GLY A 7 20.05 -21.29 -0.67
CA GLY A 7 20.96 -20.32 -0.05
C GLY A 7 20.90 -18.92 -0.69
N ARG A 8 21.91 -18.12 -0.37
CA ARG A 8 21.99 -16.73 -0.80
C ARG A 8 22.38 -16.62 -2.26
N LYS A 9 21.61 -15.82 -3.00
CA LYS A 9 21.77 -15.59 -4.45
C LYS A 9 21.96 -14.11 -4.75
N VAL A 10 22.52 -13.83 -5.92
CA VAL A 10 22.70 -12.47 -6.44
C VAL A 10 22.09 -12.40 -7.84
N VAL A 11 21.32 -11.35 -8.10
CA VAL A 11 20.85 -10.97 -9.43
C VAL A 11 21.49 -9.64 -9.79
N LEU A 12 22.16 -9.57 -10.93
CA LEU A 12 22.63 -8.33 -11.54
C LEU A 12 21.53 -7.81 -12.47
N ALA A 13 20.98 -6.64 -12.15
CA ALA A 13 19.91 -6.03 -12.90
C ALA A 13 20.30 -4.62 -13.36
N LYS A 14 19.86 -4.21 -14.55
CA LYS A 14 20.04 -2.85 -15.05
C LYS A 14 19.04 -1.88 -14.43
N VAL A 15 17.83 -2.37 -14.15
CA VAL A 15 16.75 -1.64 -13.48
C VAL A 15 16.17 -2.55 -12.41
N VAL A 16 15.83 -1.99 -11.26
CA VAL A 16 15.16 -2.68 -10.17
C VAL A 16 13.86 -1.97 -9.88
N ILE A 17 12.78 -2.72 -9.73
CA ILE A 17 11.48 -2.21 -9.29
C ILE A 17 11.24 -2.70 -7.85
N ASP A 18 11.15 -1.77 -6.91
CA ASP A 18 10.77 -2.05 -5.53
C ASP A 18 9.23 -2.06 -5.43
N ALA A 19 8.66 -3.24 -5.24
CA ALA A 19 7.24 -3.46 -5.00
C ALA A 19 7.01 -4.18 -3.65
N THR A 20 7.93 -4.04 -2.70
CA THR A 20 7.89 -4.72 -1.40
C THR A 20 6.74 -4.26 -0.50
N GLY A 21 6.17 -3.09 -0.78
CA GLY A 21 5.11 -2.49 0.02
C GLY A 21 5.60 -1.77 1.28
N ASP A 22 6.91 -1.79 1.55
CA ASP A 22 7.56 -1.14 2.68
C ASP A 22 8.93 -0.50 2.33
N ALA A 23 9.17 -0.29 1.03
CA ALA A 23 10.41 0.30 0.49
C ALA A 23 11.69 -0.39 0.98
N SER A 24 11.66 -1.71 1.15
CA SER A 24 12.79 -2.47 1.66
C SER A 24 14.02 -2.42 0.76
N VAL A 25 13.83 -2.39 -0.57
CA VAL A 25 14.95 -2.34 -1.51
C VAL A 25 15.59 -0.94 -1.51
N PHE A 26 14.77 0.13 -1.48
CA PHE A 26 15.28 1.49 -1.34
C PHE A 26 16.05 1.67 -0.04
N ALA A 27 15.50 1.22 1.08
CA ALA A 27 16.17 1.28 2.38
C ALA A 27 17.51 0.49 2.38
N ALA A 28 17.52 -0.72 1.82
CA ALA A 28 18.72 -1.53 1.69
C ALA A 28 19.77 -0.91 0.73
N ALA A 29 19.35 -0.11 -0.23
CA ALA A 29 20.22 0.66 -1.11
C ALA A 29 20.79 1.92 -0.43
N GLY A 30 20.35 2.26 0.79
CA GLY A 30 20.77 3.46 1.51
C GLY A 30 20.00 4.73 1.12
N ALA A 31 18.86 4.59 0.43
CA ALA A 31 18.01 5.71 0.10
C ALA A 31 17.26 6.21 1.35
N GLU A 32 17.04 7.51 1.40
CA GLU A 32 16.18 8.12 2.41
C GLU A 32 14.74 7.61 2.26
N THR A 33 14.13 7.27 3.37
CA THR A 33 12.74 6.79 3.45
C THR A 33 12.02 7.46 4.60
N VAL A 34 10.72 7.65 4.47
CA VAL A 34 9.86 8.17 5.53
C VAL A 34 9.07 7.02 6.12
N CYS A 35 9.15 6.85 7.45
CA CYS A 35 8.33 5.90 8.17
C CYS A 35 6.97 6.52 8.49
N GLY A 36 5.91 5.72 8.32
CA GLY A 36 4.59 6.10 8.75
C GLY A 36 4.28 5.65 10.17
N GLU A 37 3.09 6.00 10.60
CA GLU A 37 2.54 5.59 11.88
C GLU A 37 1.44 4.56 11.66
N ASN A 38 1.53 3.44 12.37
CA ASN A 38 0.48 2.44 12.41
C ASN A 38 0.02 2.26 13.85
N TYR A 39 -1.27 2.43 14.07
CA TYR A 39 -1.86 2.21 15.38
C TYR A 39 -2.36 0.77 15.49
N LEU A 40 -2.44 0.25 16.71
CA LEU A 40 -2.94 -1.10 16.95
C LEU A 40 -4.41 -1.19 16.53
N GLY A 41 -4.64 -1.74 15.35
CA GLY A 41 -5.97 -2.10 14.85
C GLY A 41 -5.95 -3.57 14.44
N TYR A 42 -6.70 -4.40 15.14
CA TYR A 42 -6.77 -5.83 14.87
C TYR A 42 -8.21 -6.22 14.51
N TYR A 43 -8.38 -6.79 13.34
CA TYR A 43 -9.70 -7.08 12.77
C TYR A 43 -9.85 -8.58 12.54
N GLY A 44 -10.97 -9.12 12.99
CA GLY A 44 -11.36 -10.48 12.73
C GLY A 44 -12.78 -10.56 12.18
N HIS A 45 -13.12 -11.67 11.58
CA HIS A 45 -14.49 -11.99 11.22
C HIS A 45 -15.04 -12.99 12.22
N VAL A 46 -16.20 -12.68 12.76
CA VAL A 46 -16.92 -13.58 13.65
C VAL A 46 -18.25 -13.98 13.05
N TYR A 47 -18.61 -15.23 13.28
CA TYR A 47 -19.95 -15.76 13.14
C TYR A 47 -20.52 -15.96 14.53
N ASP A 48 -21.78 -15.70 14.70
CA ASP A 48 -22.55 -16.04 15.87
C ASP A 48 -23.98 -16.42 15.45
N LYS A 49 -24.76 -16.89 16.41
CA LYS A 49 -26.14 -17.29 16.13
C LYS A 49 -26.93 -16.18 15.45
N GLU A 50 -26.76 -14.93 15.88
CA GLU A 50 -27.44 -13.76 15.34
C GLU A 50 -27.14 -13.57 13.85
N THR A 51 -25.85 -13.64 13.46
CA THR A 51 -25.45 -13.47 12.07
C THR A 51 -25.92 -14.61 11.18
N ILE A 52 -25.92 -15.83 11.69
CA ILE A 52 -26.43 -17.00 10.97
C ILE A 52 -27.94 -16.93 10.79
N ASP A 53 -28.69 -16.59 11.85
CA ASP A 53 -30.15 -16.41 11.78
C ASP A 53 -30.51 -15.30 10.78
N ALA A 54 -29.79 -14.17 10.80
CA ALA A 54 -29.99 -13.08 9.86
C ALA A 54 -29.71 -13.47 8.39
N PHE A 55 -28.71 -14.33 8.17
CA PHE A 55 -28.46 -14.91 6.86
C PHE A 55 -29.59 -15.84 6.41
N ILE A 56 -30.03 -16.76 7.26
CA ILE A 56 -31.10 -17.69 6.95
C ILE A 56 -32.39 -16.95 6.60
N GLN A 57 -32.73 -15.91 7.38
CA GLN A 57 -33.96 -15.12 7.15
C GLN A 57 -33.93 -14.28 5.88
N THR A 58 -32.76 -13.79 5.46
CA THR A 58 -32.66 -12.80 4.39
C THR A 58 -32.04 -13.33 3.09
N GLY A 59 -31.37 -14.49 3.14
CA GLY A 59 -30.54 -15.00 2.03
C GLY A 59 -29.33 -14.12 1.70
N ASN A 60 -29.06 -13.08 2.49
CA ASN A 60 -28.01 -12.11 2.22
C ASN A 60 -26.68 -12.53 2.86
N MET A 61 -25.73 -12.98 2.05
CA MET A 61 -24.41 -13.42 2.48
C MET A 61 -23.63 -12.37 3.28
N THR A 62 -23.88 -11.08 3.06
CA THR A 62 -23.17 -10.02 3.80
C THR A 62 -23.56 -9.99 5.28
N LYS A 63 -24.70 -10.51 5.64
CA LYS A 63 -25.20 -10.61 7.02
C LYS A 63 -24.67 -11.82 7.77
N MET A 64 -24.07 -12.79 7.06
CA MET A 64 -23.57 -14.02 7.65
C MET A 64 -22.42 -13.79 8.63
N ARG A 65 -21.73 -12.67 8.54
CA ARG A 65 -20.56 -12.34 9.36
C ARG A 65 -20.57 -10.90 9.80
N LYS A 66 -19.92 -10.64 10.91
CA LYS A 66 -19.63 -9.26 11.36
C LYS A 66 -18.15 -9.07 11.67
N TRP A 67 -17.71 -7.82 11.63
CA TRP A 67 -16.38 -7.46 12.06
C TRP A 67 -16.29 -7.45 13.58
N LEU A 68 -15.22 -8.05 14.10
CA LEU A 68 -14.78 -7.83 15.47
C LEU A 68 -13.49 -7.01 15.42
N VAL A 69 -13.52 -5.85 16.04
CA VAL A 69 -12.39 -4.92 16.09
C VAL A 69 -11.80 -4.92 17.49
N ALA A 70 -10.47 -5.05 17.57
CA ALA A 70 -9.71 -4.85 18.80
C ALA A 70 -8.66 -3.76 18.58
N GLY A 71 -8.72 -2.71 19.39
CA GLY A 71 -7.88 -1.52 19.21
C GLY A 71 -8.58 -0.42 18.40
N VAL A 72 -7.82 0.29 17.60
CA VAL A 72 -8.29 1.43 16.81
C VAL A 72 -9.14 0.97 15.63
N ASN A 73 -10.24 1.66 15.35
CA ASN A 73 -11.06 1.38 14.17
C ASN A 73 -10.44 1.95 12.88
N LEU A 74 -11.11 1.72 11.74
CA LEU A 74 -10.65 2.19 10.43
C LEU A 74 -10.55 3.72 10.30
N PHE A 75 -11.22 4.46 11.18
CA PHE A 75 -11.24 5.91 11.20
C PHE A 75 -10.32 6.49 12.27
N MET A 76 -9.46 5.65 12.88
CA MET A 76 -8.57 6.03 13.97
C MET A 76 -9.31 6.54 15.23
N GLU A 77 -10.60 6.26 15.31
CA GLU A 77 -11.44 6.54 16.46
C GLU A 77 -11.43 5.34 17.41
N GLU A 78 -11.72 5.59 18.65
CA GLU A 78 -11.66 4.64 19.76
C GLU A 78 -10.26 4.16 20.15
N ALA A 79 -10.04 4.28 21.39
CA ALA A 79 -8.95 3.77 22.20
C ALA A 79 -7.91 4.80 22.59
N THR A 80 -8.26 5.57 23.59
CA THR A 80 -7.29 6.30 24.43
C THR A 80 -6.14 5.42 24.92
N GLU A 81 -6.36 4.12 25.04
CA GLU A 81 -5.37 3.12 25.45
C GLU A 81 -4.49 2.56 24.31
N SER A 82 -4.85 2.79 23.05
CA SER A 82 -4.20 2.15 21.90
C SER A 82 -3.42 3.13 21.02
N LYS A 83 -3.20 4.36 21.45
CA LYS A 83 -2.46 5.38 20.71
C LYS A 83 -0.94 5.13 20.62
N ARG A 84 -0.49 3.90 20.82
CA ARG A 84 0.89 3.53 20.55
C ARG A 84 1.06 3.40 19.04
N SER A 85 1.81 4.32 18.46
CA SER A 85 2.27 4.20 17.09
C SER A 85 3.33 3.12 16.96
N VAL A 86 3.27 2.35 15.89
CA VAL A 86 4.21 1.29 15.55
C VAL A 86 4.68 1.52 14.11
N SER A 87 5.98 1.54 13.89
CA SER A 87 6.52 1.75 12.54
C SER A 87 6.34 0.50 11.65
N GLY A 88 6.39 -0.68 12.24
CA GLY A 88 6.36 -1.96 11.52
C GLY A 88 7.66 -2.29 10.79
N VAL A 89 8.76 -1.62 11.10
CA VAL A 89 10.06 -1.80 10.44
C VAL A 89 10.86 -2.94 11.08
N THR A 90 10.74 -3.12 12.39
CA THR A 90 11.52 -4.15 13.10
C THR A 90 10.71 -5.42 13.36
N ALA A 91 11.38 -6.57 13.31
CA ALA A 91 10.74 -7.86 13.63
C ALA A 91 10.13 -7.87 15.04
N LYS A 92 10.76 -7.18 16.00
CA LYS A 92 10.23 -7.08 17.37
C LYS A 92 8.92 -6.31 17.41
N GLU A 93 8.83 -5.14 16.78
CA GLU A 93 7.58 -4.37 16.72
C GLU A 93 6.44 -5.15 16.07
N ILE A 94 6.75 -5.87 14.97
CA ILE A 94 5.77 -6.70 14.26
C ILE A 94 5.26 -7.82 15.16
N THR A 95 6.17 -8.50 15.88
CA THR A 95 5.82 -9.57 16.79
C THR A 95 4.97 -9.07 17.95
N ASP A 96 5.39 -7.99 18.60
CA ASP A 96 4.67 -7.37 19.72
C ASP A 96 3.26 -6.94 19.28
N PHE A 97 3.14 -6.32 18.10
CA PHE A 97 1.86 -5.91 17.51
C PHE A 97 0.91 -7.10 17.34
N VAL A 98 1.40 -8.20 16.74
CA VAL A 98 0.58 -9.40 16.49
C VAL A 98 0.14 -10.04 17.80
N LEU A 99 1.06 -10.18 18.76
CA LEU A 99 0.74 -10.80 20.05
C LEU A 99 -0.25 -9.96 20.86
N GLU A 100 -0.06 -8.65 20.90
CA GLU A 100 -0.98 -7.74 21.57
C GLU A 100 -2.37 -7.74 20.91
N GLY A 101 -2.42 -7.67 19.58
CA GLY A 101 -3.66 -7.72 18.81
C GLY A 101 -4.45 -9.01 19.08
N ARG A 102 -3.78 -10.15 19.07
CA ARG A 102 -4.39 -11.45 19.39
C ARG A 102 -4.91 -11.52 20.81
N ASN A 103 -4.14 -11.01 21.78
CA ASN A 103 -4.56 -10.95 23.18
C ASN A 103 -5.81 -10.09 23.37
N ARG A 104 -5.85 -8.91 22.77
CA ARG A 104 -7.02 -8.03 22.83
C ARG A 104 -8.24 -8.69 22.16
N PHE A 105 -8.02 -9.35 21.02
CA PHE A 105 -9.07 -10.06 20.32
C PHE A 105 -9.63 -11.22 21.17
N PHE A 106 -8.75 -12.04 21.75
CA PHE A 106 -9.14 -13.12 22.64
C PHE A 106 -9.95 -12.60 23.84
N ASN A 107 -9.49 -11.53 24.48
CA ASN A 107 -10.19 -10.94 25.62
C ASN A 107 -11.61 -10.45 25.29
N LYS A 108 -11.86 -10.05 24.04
CA LYS A 108 -13.22 -9.65 23.60
C LYS A 108 -14.19 -10.83 23.43
N ILE A 109 -13.67 -12.04 23.27
CA ILE A 109 -14.51 -13.21 22.96
C ILE A 109 -14.51 -14.26 24.04
N LYS A 110 -13.51 -14.31 24.94
CA LYS A 110 -13.34 -15.39 25.94
C LYS A 110 -14.54 -15.62 26.82
N ASP A 111 -15.23 -14.54 27.22
CA ASP A 111 -16.35 -14.57 28.16
C ASP A 111 -17.72 -14.73 27.46
N LYS A 112 -17.72 -14.85 26.11
CA LYS A 112 -18.95 -15.15 25.36
C LYS A 112 -19.27 -16.64 25.42
N ASP A 113 -20.56 -16.97 25.32
CA ASP A 113 -21.00 -18.38 25.25
C ASP A 113 -20.28 -19.11 24.11
N PRO A 114 -19.55 -20.20 24.39
CA PRO A 114 -18.83 -20.97 23.39
C PRO A 114 -19.71 -21.52 22.26
N ASN A 115 -20.99 -21.78 22.52
CA ASN A 115 -21.92 -22.32 21.55
C ASN A 115 -22.53 -21.26 20.63
N SER A 116 -22.36 -19.97 20.94
CA SER A 116 -22.93 -18.85 20.17
C SER A 116 -21.90 -18.01 19.48
N ARG A 117 -20.63 -18.37 19.57
CA ARG A 117 -19.50 -17.62 18.99
C ARG A 117 -18.64 -18.50 18.12
N ASP A 118 -18.16 -17.95 17.03
CA ASP A 118 -17.06 -18.52 16.27
C ASP A 118 -16.21 -17.40 15.66
N VAL A 119 -14.92 -17.63 15.59
CA VAL A 119 -13.98 -16.73 14.92
C VAL A 119 -13.52 -17.41 13.65
N SER A 120 -14.12 -17.02 12.53
CA SER A 120 -13.84 -17.65 11.24
C SER A 120 -12.44 -17.38 10.73
N MET A 121 -11.88 -16.21 11.05
CA MET A 121 -10.56 -15.81 10.57
C MET A 121 -9.91 -14.85 11.55
N ILE A 122 -8.74 -15.23 12.01
CA ILE A 122 -7.79 -14.34 12.67
C ILE A 122 -6.78 -13.91 11.62
N PRO A 123 -6.48 -12.61 11.44
CA PRO A 123 -5.47 -12.16 10.50
C PRO A 123 -4.12 -12.80 10.78
N PHE A 124 -3.50 -13.40 9.76
CA PHE A 124 -2.18 -14.03 9.87
C PHE A 124 -1.06 -13.01 9.82
N MET A 125 -1.30 -11.88 9.18
CA MET A 125 -0.32 -10.80 9.01
C MET A 125 -0.78 -9.54 9.73
N PRO A 126 0.17 -8.77 10.30
CA PRO A 126 -0.13 -7.46 10.82
C PRO A 126 -0.63 -6.55 9.68
N GLN A 127 -1.67 -5.78 9.94
CA GLN A 127 -2.27 -4.90 8.95
C GLN A 127 -1.58 -3.52 8.95
N PHE A 128 -0.28 -3.49 8.80
CA PHE A 128 0.44 -2.24 8.62
C PHE A 128 0.11 -1.64 7.25
N ARG A 129 -0.28 -0.37 7.26
CA ARG A 129 -0.72 0.34 6.06
C ARG A 129 0.33 1.29 5.54
N THR A 130 1.08 1.91 6.46
CA THR A 130 2.10 2.93 6.17
C THR A 130 3.39 2.58 6.93
N ILE A 131 4.19 1.65 6.38
CA ILE A 131 5.46 1.25 6.99
C ILE A 131 6.54 2.24 6.59
N ARG A 132 6.91 2.26 5.31
CA ARG A 132 7.86 3.19 4.72
C ARG A 132 7.42 3.57 3.32
N ARG A 133 7.74 4.79 2.93
CA ARG A 133 7.68 5.29 1.56
C ARG A 133 9.03 5.90 1.16
N ILE A 134 9.30 5.99 -0.12
CA ILE A 134 10.48 6.68 -0.61
C ILE A 134 10.33 8.20 -0.46
N VAL A 135 11.47 8.92 -0.53
CA VAL A 135 11.52 10.33 -0.81
C VAL A 135 11.77 10.47 -2.32
N GLY A 136 10.72 10.79 -3.07
CA GLY A 136 10.78 10.97 -4.52
C GLY A 136 11.14 12.38 -4.92
N GLU A 137 11.14 12.67 -6.23
CA GLU A 137 11.38 14.03 -6.75
C GLU A 137 10.16 14.93 -6.50
N GLU A 138 8.96 14.36 -6.43
CA GLU A 138 7.70 15.05 -6.07
C GLU A 138 6.87 14.11 -5.20
N ASP A 139 6.04 14.68 -4.34
CA ASP A 139 5.05 13.93 -3.58
C ASP A 139 3.73 13.82 -4.36
N PHE A 140 3.17 12.63 -4.41
CA PHE A 140 1.76 12.47 -4.77
C PHE A 140 0.89 13.11 -3.69
N CYS A 141 0.02 14.02 -4.12
CA CYS A 141 -0.94 14.69 -3.26
C CYS A 141 -2.37 14.33 -3.68
N ALA A 142 -3.25 14.08 -2.69
CA ALA A 142 -4.67 13.81 -2.95
C ALA A 142 -5.45 15.12 -3.13
N ILE A 143 -5.01 15.96 -4.07
CA ILE A 143 -5.65 17.23 -4.42
C ILE A 143 -6.44 17.04 -5.71
N ASP A 144 -7.76 17.24 -5.62
CA ASP A 144 -8.66 17.03 -6.75
C ASP A 144 -8.32 17.94 -7.93
N GLY A 145 -8.19 17.34 -9.11
CA GLY A 145 -7.87 18.05 -10.35
C GLY A 145 -6.43 18.56 -10.49
N GLN A 146 -5.56 18.38 -9.47
CA GLN A 146 -4.14 18.73 -9.61
C GLN A 146 -3.51 17.86 -10.70
N ARG A 147 -2.82 18.50 -11.63
CA ARG A 147 -2.11 17.84 -12.73
C ARG A 147 -0.62 17.95 -12.55
N PHE A 148 0.10 16.96 -13.05
CA PHE A 148 1.56 16.91 -13.10
C PHE A 148 2.00 16.69 -14.55
N ASP A 149 3.07 17.32 -14.97
CA ASP A 149 3.64 17.10 -16.31
C ASP A 149 4.10 15.64 -16.48
N SER A 150 4.53 15.03 -15.38
CA SER A 150 4.93 13.62 -15.29
C SER A 150 3.78 12.64 -15.03
N SER A 151 2.52 13.06 -15.15
CA SER A 151 1.37 12.22 -14.80
C SER A 151 1.34 10.93 -15.60
N ILE A 152 1.28 9.79 -14.89
CA ILE A 152 1.14 8.45 -15.48
C ILE A 152 -0.32 8.02 -15.64
N GLY A 153 -1.24 8.75 -15.05
CA GLY A 153 -2.67 8.48 -15.07
C GLY A 153 -3.37 9.08 -13.85
N SER A 154 -4.64 8.76 -13.71
CA SER A 154 -5.44 9.24 -12.58
C SER A 154 -6.24 8.09 -11.95
N CYS A 155 -6.62 8.29 -10.69
CA CYS A 155 -7.46 7.37 -9.94
C CYS A 155 -8.53 8.16 -9.18
N GLY A 156 -9.74 7.61 -9.09
CA GLY A 156 -10.80 8.14 -8.24
C GLY A 156 -10.57 7.85 -6.76
N ASP A 157 -11.18 8.64 -5.90
CA ASP A 157 -11.15 8.40 -4.47
C ASP A 157 -12.11 7.26 -4.08
N PHE A 158 -11.66 6.37 -3.21
CA PHE A 158 -12.46 5.25 -2.71
C PHE A 158 -13.35 5.63 -1.51
N ARG A 159 -13.09 6.78 -0.89
CA ARG A 159 -13.80 7.24 0.32
C ARG A 159 -15.15 7.82 -0.04
N SER A 160 -16.19 7.41 0.69
CA SER A 160 -17.58 7.76 0.39
C SER A 160 -17.87 9.27 0.44
N ASN A 161 -17.15 10.01 1.29
CA ASN A 161 -17.24 11.46 1.43
C ASN A 161 -16.46 12.25 0.36
N HIS A 162 -15.71 11.56 -0.51
CA HIS A 162 -14.90 12.16 -1.56
C HIS A 162 -15.33 11.71 -2.97
N LYS A 163 -16.61 11.38 -3.14
CA LYS A 163 -17.14 10.93 -4.43
C LYS A 163 -16.88 11.93 -5.55
N GLY A 164 -16.43 11.41 -6.69
CA GLY A 164 -16.16 12.22 -7.89
C GLY A 164 -14.78 12.87 -7.94
N LYS A 165 -14.01 12.84 -6.86
CA LYS A 165 -12.65 13.37 -6.87
C LYS A 165 -11.70 12.45 -7.64
N HIS A 166 -10.77 13.06 -8.38
CA HIS A 166 -9.77 12.36 -9.17
C HIS A 166 -8.39 12.92 -8.90
N TYR A 167 -7.43 12.03 -8.70
CA TYR A 167 -6.07 12.35 -8.36
C TYR A 167 -5.12 11.87 -9.44
N HIS A 168 -4.31 12.77 -9.99
CA HIS A 168 -3.26 12.41 -10.94
C HIS A 168 -2.02 11.95 -10.20
N VAL A 169 -1.42 10.86 -10.66
CA VAL A 169 -0.23 10.26 -10.05
C VAL A 169 1.00 10.65 -10.86
N PRO A 170 1.98 11.37 -10.27
CA PRO A 170 3.19 11.74 -10.99
C PRO A 170 4.19 10.57 -11.03
N PHE A 171 4.86 10.37 -12.15
CA PHE A 171 5.97 9.40 -12.24
C PHE A 171 7.15 9.81 -11.36
N THR A 172 7.36 11.10 -11.15
CA THR A 172 8.38 11.66 -10.26
C THR A 172 8.23 11.23 -8.79
N ALA A 173 7.05 10.77 -8.38
CA ALA A 173 6.84 10.16 -7.08
C ALA A 173 7.38 8.71 -6.98
N GLN A 174 7.75 8.09 -8.11
CA GLN A 174 8.18 6.70 -8.16
C GLN A 174 9.70 6.50 -8.13
N TYR A 175 10.49 7.56 -8.17
CA TYR A 175 11.93 7.46 -8.18
C TYR A 175 12.62 8.59 -7.41
N ASN A 176 13.90 8.36 -7.10
CA ASN A 176 14.82 9.37 -6.60
C ASN A 176 16.04 9.42 -7.54
N LYS A 177 16.44 10.62 -7.99
CA LYS A 177 17.54 10.77 -8.94
C LYS A 177 18.90 10.29 -8.43
N ASN A 178 19.09 10.21 -7.11
CA ASN A 178 20.30 9.66 -6.51
C ASN A 178 20.38 8.13 -6.65
N PHE A 179 19.24 7.48 -6.95
CA PHE A 179 19.11 6.03 -7.21
C PHE A 179 18.47 5.82 -8.58
N PRO A 180 19.10 6.23 -9.68
CA PRO A 180 18.45 6.45 -10.98
C PRO A 180 17.98 5.17 -11.68
N ASN A 181 18.40 4.00 -11.21
CA ASN A 181 17.98 2.68 -11.72
C ASN A 181 17.00 1.95 -10.81
N LEU A 182 16.49 2.61 -9.76
CA LEU A 182 15.55 2.06 -8.81
C LEU A 182 14.21 2.80 -8.91
N VAL A 183 13.12 2.06 -9.07
CA VAL A 183 11.77 2.60 -9.24
C VAL A 183 10.83 1.98 -8.21
N ALA A 184 10.05 2.81 -7.55
CA ALA A 184 9.03 2.39 -6.59
C ALA A 184 7.71 2.05 -7.29
N ALA A 185 7.02 1.03 -6.81
CA ALA A 185 5.67 0.69 -7.23
C ALA A 185 4.78 0.36 -6.03
N GLY A 186 3.52 0.75 -6.11
CA GLY A 186 2.56 0.54 -5.03
C GLY A 186 2.63 1.60 -3.94
N ARG A 187 2.24 1.22 -2.73
CA ARG A 187 2.08 2.14 -1.58
C ARG A 187 3.35 2.81 -1.07
N ILE A 188 4.49 2.48 -1.66
CA ILE A 188 5.81 3.01 -1.27
C ILE A 188 6.25 4.23 -2.09
N ILE A 189 5.44 4.67 -3.06
CA ILE A 189 5.75 5.90 -3.80
C ILE A 189 5.80 7.09 -2.84
N SER A 190 6.54 8.13 -3.23
CA SER A 190 6.53 9.40 -2.49
C SER A 190 5.13 9.99 -2.47
N ALA A 191 4.62 10.27 -1.29
CA ALA A 191 3.27 10.80 -1.12
C ALA A 191 3.21 11.71 0.09
N GLN A 192 2.38 12.74 0.01
CA GLN A 192 2.11 13.61 1.15
C GLN A 192 1.52 12.78 2.30
N GLU A 193 1.94 13.08 3.50
CA GLU A 193 1.42 12.44 4.71
C GLU A 193 -0.10 12.68 4.84
N GLY A 194 -0.79 11.73 5.44
CA GLY A 194 -2.25 11.75 5.54
C GLY A 194 -2.92 11.32 4.23
N ASP A 195 -3.76 12.18 3.67
CA ASP A 195 -4.61 11.87 2.52
C ASP A 195 -3.84 11.38 1.29
N GLY A 196 -2.68 11.94 1.00
CA GLY A 196 -1.84 11.50 -0.11
C GLY A 196 -1.44 10.03 0.03
N TRP A 197 -0.89 9.66 1.17
CA TRP A 197 -0.45 8.27 1.40
C TRP A 197 -1.64 7.30 1.54
N GLU A 198 -2.74 7.74 2.16
CA GLU A 198 -3.97 6.94 2.26
C GLU A 198 -4.52 6.54 0.88
N VAL A 199 -4.48 7.44 -0.08
CA VAL A 199 -4.92 7.17 -1.46
C VAL A 199 -3.85 6.41 -2.25
N ALA A 200 -2.57 6.70 -2.06
CA ALA A 200 -1.47 6.03 -2.77
C ALA A 200 -1.43 4.50 -2.54
N ARG A 201 -1.95 4.01 -1.41
CA ARG A 201 -1.91 2.59 -1.04
C ARG A 201 -3.05 1.74 -1.59
N VAL A 202 -4.04 2.33 -2.30
CA VAL A 202 -5.16 1.56 -2.83
C VAL A 202 -4.79 0.78 -4.08
N ILE A 203 -5.47 -0.35 -4.30
CA ILE A 203 -5.16 -1.29 -5.38
C ILE A 203 -5.07 -0.62 -6.76
N PRO A 204 -6.00 0.26 -7.18
CA PRO A 204 -5.90 0.90 -8.50
C PRO A 204 -4.62 1.72 -8.68
N ILE A 205 -4.18 2.47 -7.66
CA ILE A 205 -2.92 3.21 -7.74
C ILE A 205 -1.72 2.27 -7.72
N CYS A 206 -1.76 1.19 -6.93
CA CYS A 206 -0.71 0.17 -6.97
C CYS A 206 -0.58 -0.47 -8.35
N ALA A 207 -1.69 -0.76 -9.03
CA ALA A 207 -1.68 -1.29 -10.39
C ALA A 207 -1.13 -0.27 -11.40
N LEU A 208 -1.58 0.97 -11.33
CA LEU A 208 -1.12 2.07 -12.19
C LEU A 208 0.39 2.31 -12.06
N THR A 209 0.89 2.41 -10.83
CA THR A 209 2.32 2.65 -10.56
C THR A 209 3.17 1.43 -10.93
N GLY A 210 2.65 0.22 -10.75
CA GLY A 210 3.32 -1.02 -11.20
C GLY A 210 3.44 -1.08 -12.72
N GLN A 211 2.38 -0.74 -13.45
CA GLN A 211 2.40 -0.65 -14.90
C GLN A 211 3.41 0.41 -15.38
N ALA A 212 3.36 1.60 -14.81
CA ALA A 212 4.29 2.68 -15.15
C ALA A 212 5.75 2.32 -14.89
N ALA A 213 6.05 1.66 -13.76
CA ALA A 213 7.38 1.17 -13.45
C ALA A 213 7.90 0.16 -14.48
N GLY A 214 7.04 -0.78 -14.91
CA GLY A 214 7.38 -1.77 -15.94
C GLY A 214 7.66 -1.11 -17.30
N ILE A 215 6.82 -0.15 -17.72
CA ILE A 215 7.01 0.63 -18.94
C ILE A 215 8.32 1.44 -18.87
N ALA A 216 8.57 2.14 -17.75
CA ALA A 216 9.78 2.91 -17.55
C ALA A 216 11.05 2.04 -17.61
N ALA A 217 11.01 0.84 -17.03
CA ALA A 217 12.11 -0.11 -17.10
C ALA A 217 12.38 -0.54 -18.55
N SER A 218 11.34 -0.87 -19.32
CA SER A 218 11.46 -1.23 -20.74
C SER A 218 12.01 -0.08 -21.59
N MET A 219 11.47 1.12 -21.41
CA MET A 219 11.96 2.32 -22.11
C MET A 219 13.42 2.63 -21.77
N SER A 220 13.78 2.48 -20.51
CA SER A 220 15.16 2.68 -20.03
C SER A 220 16.14 1.76 -20.72
N LEU A 221 15.79 0.50 -20.89
CA LEU A 221 16.63 -0.49 -21.57
C LEU A 221 16.78 -0.16 -23.06
N ASN A 222 15.70 0.22 -23.72
CA ASN A 222 15.68 0.55 -25.16
C ASN A 222 16.43 1.85 -25.47
N SER A 223 16.29 2.86 -24.64
CA SER A 223 16.93 4.17 -24.82
C SER A 223 18.35 4.25 -24.24
N LYS A 224 18.82 3.19 -23.58
CA LYS A 224 20.11 3.15 -22.85
C LYS A 224 20.24 4.26 -21.81
N THR A 225 19.13 4.72 -21.25
CA THR A 225 19.09 5.71 -20.18
C THR A 225 18.58 5.10 -18.88
N ARG A 226 18.64 5.83 -17.76
CA ARG A 226 18.11 5.39 -16.49
C ARG A 226 16.65 5.84 -16.33
N PRO A 227 15.77 5.08 -15.63
CA PRO A 227 14.37 5.46 -15.43
C PRO A 227 14.16 6.88 -14.90
N ALA A 228 14.96 7.30 -13.92
CA ALA A 228 14.91 8.65 -13.36
C ALA A 228 15.18 9.80 -14.37
N PHE A 229 15.75 9.49 -15.53
CA PHE A 229 16.06 10.50 -16.56
C PHE A 229 15.16 10.40 -17.79
N LEU A 230 14.18 9.50 -17.80
CA LEU A 230 13.25 9.32 -18.92
C LEU A 230 12.41 10.57 -19.18
N ILE A 231 12.03 11.31 -18.15
CA ILE A 231 11.24 12.55 -18.28
C ILE A 231 11.97 13.57 -19.16
N LYS A 232 13.29 13.73 -18.98
CA LYS A 232 14.09 14.64 -19.80
C LYS A 232 14.11 14.25 -21.29
N LEU A 233 13.99 12.97 -21.60
CA LEU A 233 13.88 12.50 -22.98
C LEU A 233 12.50 12.78 -23.57
N THR A 234 11.44 12.74 -22.74
CA THR A 234 10.06 13.00 -23.18
C THR A 234 9.74 14.48 -23.32
N GLU A 235 10.39 15.36 -22.57
CA GLU A 235 10.31 16.82 -22.77
C GLU A 235 10.79 17.23 -24.13
N ASN A 236 11.83 16.57 -24.67
CA ASN A 236 12.35 16.78 -26.01
C ASN A 236 11.58 16.05 -27.12
N ALA A 237 10.84 15.02 -26.79
CA ALA A 237 10.04 14.18 -27.70
C ALA A 237 8.56 14.25 -27.32
N LYS A 238 7.92 15.43 -27.45
CA LYS A 238 6.46 15.65 -27.19
C LYS A 238 5.70 14.40 -26.76
N LEU A 239 5.30 14.32 -25.52
CA LEU A 239 4.29 13.48 -24.77
C LEU A 239 3.48 12.37 -25.51
N VAL A 240 3.82 12.05 -26.73
CA VAL A 240 3.07 11.16 -27.63
C VAL A 240 3.24 9.69 -27.27
N HIS A 241 4.29 9.32 -26.51
CA HIS A 241 4.63 7.91 -26.33
C HIS A 241 3.89 7.21 -25.17
N TRP A 242 3.62 7.90 -24.06
CA TRP A 242 2.85 7.31 -22.95
C TRP A 242 1.42 6.93 -23.34
N ARG A 243 0.78 7.77 -24.16
CA ARG A 243 -0.58 7.51 -24.68
C ARG A 243 -0.62 6.39 -25.72
N LYS A 244 0.45 6.19 -26.51
CA LYS A 244 0.50 5.10 -27.49
C LYS A 244 0.75 3.74 -26.86
N LEU A 245 1.50 3.64 -25.77
CA LEU A 245 1.75 2.38 -25.08
C LEU A 245 0.55 1.90 -24.28
N SER A 246 -0.26 2.81 -23.72
CA SER A 246 -1.52 2.42 -23.05
C SER A 246 -2.57 1.88 -24.03
N LEU A 247 -2.51 2.23 -25.32
CA LEU A 247 -3.39 1.76 -26.39
C LEU A 247 -2.95 0.42 -27.01
N ILE A 248 -1.73 -0.06 -26.73
CA ILE A 248 -1.23 -1.35 -27.23
C ILE A 248 -1.57 -2.49 -26.23
N LEU A 249 -1.92 -2.14 -24.99
CA LEU A 249 -2.24 -3.08 -23.92
C LEU A 249 -3.75 -3.11 -23.56
N SER A 250 -4.57 -2.38 -24.29
CA SER A 250 -6.04 -2.47 -24.27
C SER A 250 -6.55 -3.27 -25.47
#